data_877bc7af478d6b2f8606a7db52dc6bf3
#
_entry.id   877bc7af478d6b2f8606a7db52dc6bf3
#
_cell.length_a   1.000
_cell.length_b   1.000
_cell.length_c   1.000
_cell.angle_alpha   90.00
_cell.angle_beta   90.00
_cell.angle_gamma   90.00
#
_symmetry.space_group_name_H-M   'P 1'
#
loop_
_entity.id
_entity.type
_entity.pdbx_description
1 polymer ?
#
loop_
_entity_poly.entity_id
_entity_poly.type
_entity_poly.pdbx_seq_one_letter_code
_entity_poly.pdbx_strand_id
1 'polypeptide(L)'
;MTNNAFGLIYTGEANAMLRELTFSRSVAAVPFGGRYRAIDFLLSDLVNTGISNVGLIAQRNYHSLMDHLGSGKEWDLHRKRDGLFILPPFVTKDNTGMYRGTIDAIRSVLGYVRRSSQKYVILTGSHTIYNTTYDDMIRQHIESGAEITIMYSVEHGFDRSEQFDDLRLTMDADGRVTDLSINPYFPPTPYRGCDAYIMEKERLEYLVEEAAAHGDSDFMRDVLVKNVDKCRIYGWRYDGYVARLDSVNTFYKHNMALLDGAVRSDMFNPKHPIYTKVKDEVPAKYIGSGTAVNSMVADGCIIEGRVENSILFRGVHVCRGAVVKDSISMEAGYIGENSRLSNIVMDKGVSVLNGRNLSGHESYPVILRKGSTV
;
A
#
# COMPACT_ATOMS: atom_id res chain seq x y z
N MET A 1 21.32 -13.29 10.01
CA MET A 1 21.38 -11.85 10.38
C MET A 1 19.99 -11.15 10.33
N THR A 2 19.08 -11.64 9.54
CA THR A 2 17.74 -11.07 9.29
C THR A 2 16.79 -11.09 10.50
N ASN A 3 16.98 -11.97 11.47
CA ASN A 3 16.17 -12.02 12.70
C ASN A 3 16.40 -10.86 13.70
N ASN A 4 17.22 -9.86 13.36
CA ASN A 4 17.51 -8.75 14.25
C ASN A 4 16.80 -7.44 13.83
N ALA A 5 15.76 -7.56 13.02
CA ALA A 5 14.91 -6.45 12.62
C ALA A 5 13.45 -6.71 12.98
N PHE A 6 12.68 -5.65 13.23
CA PHE A 6 11.23 -5.68 13.36
C PHE A 6 10.59 -4.67 12.39
N GLY A 7 9.34 -4.91 12.02
CA GLY A 7 8.57 -4.03 11.15
C GLY A 7 7.76 -3.02 11.94
N LEU A 8 7.68 -1.78 11.46
CA LEU A 8 6.79 -0.75 11.96
C LEU A 8 6.07 -0.12 10.77
N ILE A 9 4.78 -0.41 10.62
CA ILE A 9 3.98 0.08 9.49
C ILE A 9 3.09 1.22 9.97
N TYR A 10 3.18 2.38 9.31
CA TYR A 10 2.27 3.49 9.51
C TYR A 10 1.13 3.43 8.52
N THR A 11 -0.11 3.45 9.00
CA THR A 11 -1.32 3.38 8.16
C THR A 11 -2.23 4.58 8.31
N GLY A 12 -1.68 5.67 8.80
CA GLY A 12 -2.43 6.90 9.08
C GLY A 12 -2.38 7.95 7.98
N GLU A 13 -1.86 7.61 6.80
CA GLU A 13 -1.79 8.52 5.67
C GLU A 13 -3.20 9.01 5.29
N ALA A 14 -3.36 10.33 5.29
CA ALA A 14 -4.59 10.98 4.86
C ALA A 14 -4.43 11.42 3.41
N ASN A 15 -4.86 10.57 2.47
CA ASN A 15 -4.81 10.90 1.06
C ASN A 15 -6.19 11.29 0.51
N ALA A 16 -6.44 12.61 0.42
CA ALA A 16 -7.67 13.14 -0.13
C ALA A 16 -7.86 12.82 -1.64
N MET A 17 -6.78 12.51 -2.35
CA MET A 17 -6.82 12.20 -3.78
C MET A 17 -7.35 10.78 -4.08
N LEU A 18 -7.38 9.90 -3.09
CA LEU A 18 -8.04 8.59 -3.18
C LEU A 18 -9.57 8.67 -3.00
N ARG A 19 -10.10 9.84 -2.62
CA ARG A 19 -11.52 10.19 -2.62
C ARG A 19 -12.38 9.10 -1.94
N GLU A 20 -13.38 8.59 -2.66
CA GLU A 20 -14.36 7.61 -2.19
C GLU A 20 -13.72 6.31 -1.69
N LEU A 21 -12.55 5.93 -2.21
CA LEU A 21 -11.86 4.69 -1.84
C LEU A 21 -11.43 4.66 -0.37
N THR A 22 -11.21 5.84 0.24
CA THR A 22 -10.74 5.96 1.62
C THR A 22 -11.77 6.57 2.59
N PHE A 23 -13.00 6.85 2.16
CA PHE A 23 -14.03 7.39 3.05
C PHE A 23 -14.36 6.47 4.24
N SER A 24 -14.30 5.15 4.04
CA SER A 24 -14.66 4.17 5.07
C SER A 24 -13.54 3.21 5.45
N ARG A 25 -12.34 3.42 4.92
CA ARG A 25 -11.16 2.58 5.18
C ARG A 25 -9.87 3.37 5.07
N SER A 26 -8.81 2.90 5.75
CA SER A 26 -7.45 3.41 5.54
C SER A 26 -6.91 2.99 4.17
N VAL A 27 -5.85 3.67 3.68
CA VAL A 27 -5.16 3.30 2.43
C VAL A 27 -4.68 1.85 2.49
N ALA A 28 -4.11 1.42 3.62
CA ALA A 28 -3.69 0.04 3.87
C ALA A 28 -4.77 -1.02 3.58
N ALA A 29 -6.06 -0.66 3.75
CA ALA A 29 -7.18 -1.57 3.54
C ALA A 29 -7.83 -1.44 2.15
N VAL A 30 -7.27 -0.65 1.25
CA VAL A 30 -7.77 -0.51 -0.13
C VAL A 30 -7.55 -1.83 -0.88
N PRO A 31 -8.59 -2.37 -1.55
CA PRO A 31 -8.48 -3.60 -2.34
C PRO A 31 -7.55 -3.40 -3.55
N PHE A 32 -6.71 -4.40 -3.85
CA PHE A 32 -5.77 -4.38 -4.94
C PHE A 32 -5.65 -5.76 -5.60
N GLY A 33 -5.48 -5.80 -6.93
CA GLY A 33 -5.16 -7.01 -7.66
C GLY A 33 -6.23 -8.12 -7.62
N GLY A 34 -7.53 -7.77 -7.52
CA GLY A 34 -8.66 -8.70 -7.57
C GLY A 34 -8.93 -9.49 -6.29
N ARG A 35 -7.95 -9.60 -5.38
CA ARG A 35 -8.05 -10.47 -4.19
C ARG A 35 -7.45 -9.83 -2.93
N TYR A 36 -6.41 -9.03 -3.05
CA TYR A 36 -5.55 -8.54 -1.99
C TYR A 36 -6.01 -7.17 -1.47
N ARG A 37 -5.33 -6.70 -0.42
CA ARG A 37 -5.33 -5.31 0.02
C ARG A 37 -3.89 -4.79 0.03
N ALA A 38 -3.71 -3.48 0.02
CA ALA A 38 -2.37 -2.87 0.03
C ALA A 38 -1.47 -3.41 1.14
N ILE A 39 -2.01 -3.58 2.35
CA ILE A 39 -1.27 -4.09 3.52
C ILE A 39 -0.75 -5.51 3.35
N ASP A 40 -1.39 -6.34 2.53
CA ASP A 40 -1.00 -7.75 2.34
C ASP A 40 0.41 -7.86 1.77
N PHE A 41 0.80 -6.95 0.90
CA PHE A 41 2.14 -6.90 0.30
C PHE A 41 3.20 -6.57 1.35
N LEU A 42 3.00 -5.50 2.12
CA LEU A 42 3.95 -5.06 3.15
C LEU A 42 4.16 -6.11 4.24
N LEU A 43 3.07 -6.74 4.70
CA LEU A 43 3.17 -7.83 5.67
C LEU A 43 3.87 -9.05 5.07
N SER A 44 3.60 -9.36 3.80
CA SER A 44 4.24 -10.48 3.12
C SER A 44 5.74 -10.23 2.91
N ASP A 45 6.14 -9.02 2.53
CA ASP A 45 7.54 -8.65 2.39
C ASP A 45 8.31 -8.80 3.71
N LEU A 46 7.70 -8.37 4.82
CA LEU A 46 8.30 -8.53 6.15
C LEU A 46 8.45 -10.00 6.53
N VAL A 47 7.40 -10.82 6.37
CA VAL A 47 7.47 -12.24 6.76
C VAL A 47 8.33 -13.06 5.80
N ASN A 48 8.36 -12.74 4.51
CA ASN A 48 9.27 -13.34 3.55
C ASN A 48 10.76 -13.02 3.86
N THR A 49 11.02 -11.87 4.51
CA THR A 49 12.34 -11.52 5.07
C THR A 49 12.64 -12.28 6.38
N GLY A 50 11.67 -13.04 6.94
CA GLY A 50 11.82 -13.71 8.23
C GLY A 50 11.55 -12.81 9.44
N ILE A 51 10.97 -11.64 9.24
CA ILE A 51 10.58 -10.71 10.31
C ILE A 51 9.26 -11.19 10.91
N SER A 52 9.26 -11.47 12.19
CA SER A 52 8.11 -11.99 12.92
C SER A 52 7.53 -11.05 13.98
N ASN A 53 8.17 -9.90 14.21
CA ASN A 53 7.68 -8.85 15.10
C ASN A 53 7.26 -7.64 14.26
N VAL A 54 5.97 -7.35 14.19
CA VAL A 54 5.42 -6.29 13.34
C VAL A 54 4.44 -5.44 14.14
N GLY A 55 4.75 -4.16 14.27
CA GLY A 55 3.84 -3.14 14.80
C GLY A 55 3.13 -2.41 13.66
N LEU A 56 1.82 -2.29 13.75
CA LEU A 56 1.00 -1.57 12.79
C LEU A 56 0.34 -0.40 13.50
N ILE A 57 0.78 0.82 13.19
CA ILE A 57 0.21 2.05 13.75
C ILE A 57 -1.03 2.41 12.96
N ALA A 58 -2.20 2.28 13.60
CA ALA A 58 -3.48 2.66 13.01
C ALA A 58 -3.86 4.08 13.40
N GLN A 59 -4.66 4.78 12.60
CA GLN A 59 -5.15 6.12 12.93
C GLN A 59 -6.65 6.26 12.71
N ARG A 60 -7.11 6.38 11.47
CA ARG A 60 -8.53 6.54 11.11
C ARG A 60 -9.03 5.33 10.32
N ASN A 61 -10.35 5.12 10.36
CA ASN A 61 -11.03 4.14 9.50
C ASN A 61 -10.39 2.74 9.54
N TYR A 62 -9.75 2.36 10.67
CA TYR A 62 -8.97 1.13 10.80
C TYR A 62 -9.85 -0.12 11.04
N HIS A 63 -11.15 0.01 11.24
CA HIS A 63 -12.04 -1.13 11.50
C HIS A 63 -11.94 -2.19 10.39
N SER A 64 -12.05 -1.75 9.11
CA SER A 64 -11.92 -2.66 7.96
C SER A 64 -10.53 -3.31 7.86
N LEU A 65 -9.50 -2.61 8.34
CA LEU A 65 -8.14 -3.15 8.41
C LEU A 65 -8.02 -4.23 9.49
N MET A 66 -8.55 -3.96 10.68
CA MET A 66 -8.58 -4.94 11.78
C MET A 66 -9.35 -6.20 11.40
N ASP A 67 -10.53 -6.07 10.77
CA ASP A 67 -11.29 -7.23 10.29
C ASP A 67 -10.52 -8.08 9.29
N HIS A 68 -9.70 -7.43 8.46
CA HIS A 68 -8.90 -8.12 7.47
C HIS A 68 -7.74 -8.86 8.11
N LEU A 69 -7.01 -8.19 8.99
CA LEU A 69 -5.80 -8.73 9.63
C LEU A 69 -6.11 -9.82 10.65
N GLY A 70 -7.22 -9.68 11.37
CA GLY A 70 -7.56 -10.60 12.47
C GLY A 70 -6.40 -10.71 13.47
N SER A 71 -5.95 -11.94 13.71
CA SER A 71 -4.79 -12.22 14.57
C SER A 71 -3.44 -12.27 13.83
N GLY A 72 -3.40 -11.98 12.54
CA GLY A 72 -2.20 -12.12 11.71
C GLY A 72 -1.88 -13.57 11.31
N LYS A 73 -2.82 -14.51 11.48
CA LYS A 73 -2.63 -15.94 11.23
C LYS A 73 -2.18 -16.23 9.78
N GLU A 74 -2.73 -15.52 8.82
CA GLU A 74 -2.44 -15.74 7.39
C GLU A 74 -0.98 -15.41 7.02
N TRP A 75 -0.32 -14.59 7.82
CA TRP A 75 1.09 -14.21 7.68
C TRP A 75 2.00 -14.92 8.70
N ASP A 76 1.51 -15.96 9.40
CA ASP A 76 2.24 -16.61 10.51
C ASP A 76 2.72 -15.61 11.61
N LEU A 77 1.94 -14.53 11.82
CA LEU A 77 2.20 -13.54 12.85
C LEU A 77 1.33 -13.72 14.10
N HIS A 78 0.60 -14.83 14.22
CA HIS A 78 -0.11 -15.23 15.43
C HIS A 78 0.81 -16.01 16.37
N ARG A 79 1.67 -15.33 17.11
CA ARG A 79 2.74 -15.94 17.92
C ARG A 79 2.64 -15.56 19.40
N LYS A 80 3.19 -16.39 20.29
CA LYS A 80 3.25 -16.10 21.75
C LYS A 80 4.28 -15.02 22.08
N ARG A 81 5.36 -14.96 21.31
CA ARG A 81 6.39 -13.91 21.37
C ARG A 81 6.50 -13.30 20.01
N ASP A 82 6.68 -11.99 19.96
CA ASP A 82 6.60 -11.23 18.71
C ASP A 82 5.19 -11.32 18.08
N GLY A 83 5.07 -11.31 16.76
CA GLY A 83 3.79 -11.37 16.06
C GLY A 83 3.29 -10.01 15.60
N LEU A 84 2.00 -9.94 15.25
CA LEU A 84 1.34 -8.71 14.78
C LEU A 84 0.74 -7.95 15.95
N PHE A 85 1.20 -6.72 16.13
CA PHE A 85 0.65 -5.77 17.12
C PHE A 85 -0.08 -4.65 16.38
N ILE A 86 -1.39 -4.60 16.51
CA ILE A 86 -2.17 -3.46 16.02
C ILE A 86 -2.16 -2.40 17.13
N LEU A 87 -1.64 -1.23 16.81
CA LEU A 87 -1.40 -0.12 17.73
C LEU A 87 -2.36 1.02 17.37
N PRO A 88 -3.61 0.99 17.86
CA PRO A 88 -4.58 2.04 17.60
C PRO A 88 -4.21 3.31 18.39
N PRO A 89 -4.68 4.48 17.96
CA PRO A 89 -4.50 5.70 18.74
C PRO A 89 -5.22 5.54 20.08
N PHE A 90 -4.52 5.87 21.16
CA PHE A 90 -5.13 5.92 22.49
C PHE A 90 -5.13 7.34 23.02
N VAL A 91 -6.27 7.71 23.59
CA VAL A 91 -6.48 9.02 24.21
C VAL A 91 -5.78 9.04 25.56
N THR A 92 -4.91 10.00 25.77
CA THR A 92 -4.27 10.30 27.06
C THR A 92 -4.59 11.75 27.44
N LYS A 93 -4.16 12.17 28.63
CA LYS A 93 -4.30 13.59 29.02
C LYS A 93 -3.55 14.54 28.07
N ASP A 94 -2.44 14.05 27.49
CA ASP A 94 -1.57 14.82 26.60
C ASP A 94 -1.91 14.59 25.11
N ASN A 95 -2.67 13.55 24.80
CA ASN A 95 -3.12 13.23 23.45
C ASN A 95 -4.65 13.02 23.46
N THR A 96 -5.38 14.10 23.17
CA THR A 96 -6.85 14.12 23.17
C THR A 96 -7.45 13.85 21.79
N GLY A 97 -6.65 13.53 20.79
CA GLY A 97 -7.14 13.43 19.41
C GLY A 97 -6.32 12.53 18.50
N MET A 98 -6.42 12.84 17.23
CA MET A 98 -5.64 12.17 16.19
C MET A 98 -4.22 12.72 16.15
N TYR A 99 -3.29 11.89 15.73
CA TYR A 99 -1.92 12.29 15.49
C TYR A 99 -1.86 13.45 14.49
N ARG A 100 -1.04 14.46 14.75
CA ARG A 100 -0.81 15.58 13.84
C ARG A 100 -0.03 15.14 12.60
N GLY A 101 0.79 14.07 12.74
CA GLY A 101 1.59 13.51 11.68
C GLY A 101 2.30 12.23 12.11
N THR A 102 3.23 11.78 11.29
CA THR A 102 3.96 10.52 11.44
C THR A 102 4.80 10.48 12.72
N ILE A 103 5.40 11.62 13.11
CA ILE A 103 6.23 11.71 14.33
C ILE A 103 5.37 11.47 15.57
N ASP A 104 4.21 12.13 15.70
CA ASP A 104 3.31 11.94 16.85
C ASP A 104 2.84 10.47 16.92
N ALA A 105 2.56 9.87 15.77
CA ALA A 105 2.15 8.47 15.67
C ALA A 105 3.24 7.51 16.16
N ILE A 106 4.47 7.66 15.68
CA ILE A 106 5.60 6.82 16.09
C ILE A 106 5.92 7.05 17.57
N ARG A 107 5.89 8.30 18.04
CA ARG A 107 6.12 8.65 19.43
C ARG A 107 5.14 7.96 20.37
N SER A 108 3.88 7.88 20.00
CA SER A 108 2.84 7.22 20.79
C SER A 108 3.12 5.73 21.02
N VAL A 109 3.87 5.09 20.13
CA VAL A 109 4.20 3.66 20.17
C VAL A 109 5.65 3.38 20.55
N LEU A 110 6.43 4.36 21.00
CA LEU A 110 7.81 4.14 21.45
C LEU A 110 7.93 3.10 22.56
N GLY A 111 6.89 2.92 23.37
CA GLY A 111 6.83 1.81 24.33
C GLY A 111 6.90 0.42 23.68
N TYR A 112 6.32 0.24 22.51
CA TYR A 112 6.47 -0.97 21.70
C TYR A 112 7.87 -1.08 21.12
N VAL A 113 8.40 0.00 20.53
CA VAL A 113 9.76 0.05 19.95
C VAL A 113 10.81 -0.34 21.00
N ARG A 114 10.75 0.25 22.20
CA ARG A 114 11.68 -0.02 23.32
C ARG A 114 11.64 -1.48 23.79
N ARG A 115 10.44 -2.09 23.83
CA ARG A 115 10.27 -3.49 24.25
C ARG A 115 10.69 -4.50 23.20
N SER A 116 10.75 -4.10 21.91
CA SER A 116 11.22 -4.96 20.83
C SER A 116 12.68 -5.37 21.07
N SER A 117 12.98 -6.68 21.00
CA SER A 117 14.32 -7.20 21.25
C SER A 117 15.29 -6.98 20.09
N GLN A 118 14.77 -6.72 18.91
CA GLN A 118 15.51 -6.53 17.67
C GLN A 118 16.22 -5.18 17.68
N LYS A 119 17.37 -5.13 17.00
CA LYS A 119 18.21 -3.93 16.92
C LYS A 119 17.72 -2.93 15.85
N TYR A 120 17.29 -3.45 14.71
CA TYR A 120 16.91 -2.63 13.56
C TYR A 120 15.39 -2.53 13.43
N VAL A 121 14.92 -1.41 12.92
CA VAL A 121 13.53 -1.20 12.55
C VAL A 121 13.43 -0.97 11.04
N ILE A 122 12.46 -1.64 10.42
CA ILE A 122 12.00 -1.30 9.07
C ILE A 122 10.72 -0.50 9.24
N LEU A 123 10.80 0.79 8.97
CA LEU A 123 9.67 1.70 8.99
C LEU A 123 9.11 1.83 7.58
N THR A 124 7.80 1.59 7.40
CA THR A 124 7.12 1.73 6.10
C THR A 124 5.81 2.48 6.25
N GLY A 125 5.42 3.22 5.21
CA GLY A 125 4.04 3.67 5.02
C GLY A 125 3.19 2.59 4.36
N SER A 126 1.95 2.92 3.98
CA SER A 126 1.01 1.94 3.44
C SER A 126 0.43 2.29 2.06
N HIS A 127 0.88 3.38 1.46
CA HIS A 127 0.40 3.81 0.14
C HIS A 127 1.26 3.31 -1.04
N THR A 128 2.44 2.73 -0.75
CA THR A 128 3.34 2.16 -1.76
C THR A 128 3.34 0.64 -1.66
N ILE A 129 3.10 -0.03 -2.78
CA ILE A 129 3.01 -1.49 -2.89
C ILE A 129 4.13 -1.97 -3.82
N TYR A 130 4.85 -2.98 -3.40
CA TYR A 130 5.89 -3.70 -4.14
C TYR A 130 5.93 -5.16 -3.67
N ASN A 131 6.82 -5.98 -4.22
CA ASN A 131 7.06 -7.35 -3.74
C ASN A 131 8.56 -7.57 -3.61
N THR A 132 9.07 -7.65 -2.40
CA THR A 132 10.50 -7.79 -2.11
C THR A 132 10.78 -8.59 -0.85
N THR A 133 12.07 -8.82 -0.57
CA THR A 133 12.58 -9.08 0.78
C THR A 133 13.57 -7.97 1.14
N TYR A 134 13.65 -7.67 2.43
CA TYR A 134 14.56 -6.62 2.92
C TYR A 134 15.97 -7.14 3.25
N ASP A 135 16.30 -8.40 2.93
CA ASP A 135 17.59 -9.02 3.24
C ASP A 135 18.78 -8.23 2.72
N ASP A 136 18.73 -7.88 1.43
CA ASP A 136 19.82 -7.14 0.77
C ASP A 136 19.89 -5.69 1.27
N MET A 137 18.77 -5.08 1.53
CA MET A 137 18.71 -3.73 2.10
C MET A 137 19.27 -3.70 3.53
N ILE A 138 18.93 -4.67 4.37
CA ILE A 138 19.51 -4.83 5.72
C ILE A 138 21.03 -5.04 5.64
N ARG A 139 21.48 -5.90 4.73
CA ARG A 139 22.90 -6.19 4.55
C ARG A 139 23.65 -4.92 4.16
N GLN A 140 23.21 -4.21 3.13
CA GLN A 140 23.82 -2.95 2.69
C GLN A 140 23.81 -1.90 3.81
N HIS A 141 22.74 -1.79 4.58
CA HIS A 141 22.65 -0.88 5.72
C HIS A 141 23.75 -1.14 6.75
N ILE A 142 24.00 -2.41 7.07
CA ILE A 142 25.03 -2.81 8.05
C ILE A 142 26.44 -2.58 7.46
N GLU A 143 26.67 -2.99 6.22
CA GLU A 143 27.98 -2.92 5.56
C GLU A 143 28.42 -1.47 5.30
N SER A 144 27.51 -0.60 4.91
CA SER A 144 27.79 0.83 4.68
C SER A 144 27.98 1.64 5.96
N GLY A 145 27.60 1.08 7.11
CA GLY A 145 27.53 1.82 8.39
C GLY A 145 26.58 3.00 8.34
N ALA A 146 25.52 2.89 7.52
CA ALA A 146 24.47 3.90 7.41
C ALA A 146 23.77 4.10 8.74
N GLU A 147 23.32 5.32 9.03
CA GLU A 147 22.40 5.59 10.13
C GLU A 147 20.96 5.43 9.68
N ILE A 148 20.67 5.75 8.41
CA ILE A 148 19.38 5.54 7.75
C ILE A 148 19.64 5.01 6.35
N THR A 149 18.90 4.00 5.93
CA THR A 149 18.86 3.57 4.52
C THR A 149 17.45 3.78 3.99
N ILE A 150 17.34 4.41 2.82
CA ILE A 150 16.07 4.71 2.15
C ILE A 150 15.94 3.80 0.92
N MET A 151 14.85 3.04 0.83
CA MET A 151 14.53 2.32 -0.40
C MET A 151 14.03 3.29 -1.46
N TYR A 152 14.56 3.19 -2.69
CA TYR A 152 14.13 4.01 -3.82
C TYR A 152 14.00 3.21 -5.11
N SER A 153 13.17 3.68 -6.02
CA SER A 153 13.04 3.19 -7.38
C SER A 153 13.46 4.26 -8.39
N VAL A 154 13.76 3.85 -9.62
CA VAL A 154 14.06 4.76 -10.72
C VAL A 154 12.78 4.99 -11.52
N GLU A 155 12.29 6.21 -11.56
CA GLU A 155 11.12 6.59 -12.34
C GLU A 155 11.52 7.37 -13.58
N HIS A 156 11.08 6.88 -14.73
CA HIS A 156 11.21 7.58 -16.00
C HIS A 156 9.89 8.27 -16.32
N GLY A 157 9.93 9.58 -16.42
CA GLY A 157 8.75 10.40 -16.59
C GLY A 157 8.25 11.01 -15.28
N PHE A 158 7.49 12.07 -15.42
CA PHE A 158 6.99 12.84 -14.29
C PHE A 158 5.59 13.35 -14.62
N ASP A 159 4.62 12.92 -13.83
CA ASP A 159 3.27 13.45 -13.87
C ASP A 159 2.99 14.20 -12.56
N ARG A 160 2.84 15.52 -12.67
CA ARG A 160 2.59 16.38 -11.53
C ARG A 160 1.24 16.11 -10.86
N SER A 161 0.26 15.61 -11.61
CA SER A 161 -1.05 15.26 -11.06
C SER A 161 -1.02 14.03 -10.15
N GLU A 162 0.08 13.26 -10.19
CA GLU A 162 0.29 12.04 -9.41
C GLU A 162 1.24 12.26 -8.21
N GLN A 163 1.53 13.52 -7.82
CA GLN A 163 2.40 13.80 -6.68
C GLN A 163 1.65 13.72 -5.35
N PHE A 164 2.02 12.73 -4.56
CA PHE A 164 1.68 12.63 -3.14
C PHE A 164 2.89 12.05 -2.41
N ASP A 165 3.40 12.76 -1.41
CA ASP A 165 4.57 12.37 -0.63
C ASP A 165 5.76 11.89 -1.50
N ASP A 166 5.98 12.61 -2.62
CA ASP A 166 7.04 12.31 -3.59
C ASP A 166 8.40 12.74 -3.03
N LEU A 167 9.06 11.81 -2.34
CA LEU A 167 10.42 11.99 -1.83
C LEU A 167 11.43 11.72 -2.95
N ARG A 168 12.20 12.73 -3.33
CA ARG A 168 13.28 12.61 -4.33
C ARG A 168 14.63 12.62 -3.66
N LEU A 169 15.50 11.69 -4.08
CA LEU A 169 16.83 11.52 -3.54
C LEU A 169 17.86 12.04 -4.53
N THR A 170 18.80 12.88 -4.07
CA THR A 170 20.05 13.17 -4.78
C THR A 170 21.17 12.45 -4.05
N MET A 171 21.99 11.70 -4.80
CA MET A 171 23.04 10.84 -4.23
C MET A 171 24.37 11.09 -4.92
N ASP A 172 25.46 10.89 -4.19
CA ASP A 172 26.81 10.85 -4.75
C ASP A 172 27.11 9.49 -5.40
N ALA A 173 28.35 9.34 -5.89
CA ALA A 173 28.80 8.13 -6.59
C ALA A 173 28.84 6.88 -5.69
N ASP A 174 28.91 7.06 -4.37
CA ASP A 174 28.96 5.98 -3.37
C ASP A 174 27.56 5.60 -2.87
N GLY A 175 26.50 6.25 -3.40
CA GLY A 175 25.12 6.03 -3.02
C GLY A 175 24.69 6.71 -1.71
N ARG A 176 25.54 7.63 -1.19
CA ARG A 176 25.17 8.48 -0.05
C ARG A 176 24.20 9.56 -0.52
N VAL A 177 23.13 9.73 0.21
CA VAL A 177 22.16 10.78 -0.03
C VAL A 177 22.74 12.12 0.38
N THR A 178 22.79 13.06 -0.55
CA THR A 178 23.34 14.42 -0.37
C THR A 178 22.27 15.48 -0.32
N ASP A 179 21.07 15.19 -0.86
CA ASP A 179 19.90 16.06 -0.78
C ASP A 179 18.61 15.26 -0.86
N LEU A 180 17.57 15.77 -0.20
CA LEU A 180 16.22 15.21 -0.20
C LEU A 180 15.20 16.33 -0.45
N SER A 181 14.31 16.13 -1.40
CA SER A 181 13.22 17.06 -1.69
C SER A 181 11.87 16.34 -1.70
N ILE A 182 10.84 17.01 -1.16
CA ILE A 182 9.48 16.47 -1.08
C ILE A 182 8.58 17.26 -2.02
N ASN A 183 7.87 16.57 -2.89
CA ASN A 183 6.96 17.15 -3.88
C ASN A 183 7.61 18.30 -4.67
N PRO A 184 8.83 18.13 -5.22
CA PRO A 184 9.49 19.20 -5.95
C PRO A 184 8.69 19.54 -7.21
N TYR A 185 8.65 20.82 -7.58
CA TYR A 185 7.94 21.26 -8.79
C TYR A 185 8.50 20.61 -10.05
N PHE A 186 9.83 20.49 -10.12
CA PHE A 186 10.56 19.69 -11.09
C PHE A 186 11.48 18.74 -10.33
N PRO A 187 11.30 17.41 -10.47
CA PRO A 187 12.17 16.46 -9.80
C PRO A 187 13.64 16.63 -10.24
N PRO A 188 14.56 16.83 -9.29
CA PRO A 188 15.98 17.00 -9.63
C PRO A 188 16.63 15.70 -10.11
N THR A 189 16.02 14.56 -9.77
CA THR A 189 16.53 13.23 -10.09
C THR A 189 15.38 12.27 -10.41
N PRO A 190 15.64 11.15 -11.10
CA PRO A 190 14.64 10.09 -11.30
C PRO A 190 14.46 9.19 -10.07
N TYR A 191 15.22 9.39 -8.98
CA TYR A 191 15.23 8.52 -7.81
C TYR A 191 14.11 8.90 -6.85
N ARG A 192 13.06 8.06 -6.80
CA ARG A 192 11.91 8.28 -5.93
C ARG A 192 11.88 7.28 -4.78
N GLY A 193 11.74 7.78 -3.55
CA GLY A 193 11.59 6.96 -2.36
C GLY A 193 10.38 6.03 -2.44
N CYS A 194 10.54 4.81 -1.90
CA CYS A 194 9.49 3.79 -1.85
C CYS A 194 8.81 3.71 -0.47
N ASP A 195 8.97 4.74 0.35
CA ASP A 195 8.42 4.83 1.71
C ASP A 195 8.79 3.63 2.60
N ALA A 196 10.04 3.19 2.48
CA ALA A 196 10.63 2.16 3.32
C ALA A 196 12.03 2.61 3.79
N TYR A 197 12.24 2.52 5.10
CA TYR A 197 13.42 3.02 5.78
C TYR A 197 13.97 1.99 6.75
N ILE A 198 15.29 1.82 6.81
CA ILE A 198 15.95 1.00 7.84
C ILE A 198 16.86 1.89 8.69
N MET A 199 16.80 1.69 10.00
CA MET A 199 17.68 2.31 10.98
C MET A 199 17.75 1.48 12.27
N GLU A 200 18.71 1.79 13.15
CA GLU A 200 18.69 1.25 14.50
C GLU A 200 17.50 1.81 15.30
N LYS A 201 16.87 0.98 16.14
CA LYS A 201 15.69 1.42 16.93
C LYS A 201 16.00 2.58 17.87
N GLU A 202 17.20 2.59 18.46
CA GLU A 202 17.68 3.68 19.32
C GLU A 202 17.83 4.99 18.51
N ARG A 203 18.22 4.88 17.23
CA ARG A 203 18.29 6.03 16.34
C ARG A 203 16.89 6.57 16.00
N LEU A 204 15.93 5.68 15.72
CA LEU A 204 14.53 6.08 15.52
C LEU A 204 13.99 6.81 16.74
N GLU A 205 14.19 6.24 17.94
CA GLU A 205 13.73 6.83 19.19
C GLU A 205 14.32 8.24 19.39
N TYR A 206 15.64 8.39 19.23
CA TYR A 206 16.32 9.66 19.35
C TYR A 206 15.75 10.72 18.38
N LEU A 207 15.64 10.38 17.09
CA LEU A 207 15.16 11.28 16.06
C LEU A 207 13.71 11.72 16.30
N VAL A 208 12.85 10.80 16.73
CA VAL A 208 11.43 11.08 17.01
C VAL A 208 11.26 11.96 18.25
N GLU A 209 11.99 11.69 19.32
CA GLU A 209 11.90 12.51 20.54
C GLU A 209 12.50 13.90 20.32
N GLU A 210 13.61 14.01 19.59
CA GLU A 210 14.21 15.31 19.23
C GLU A 210 13.25 16.13 18.36
N ALA A 211 12.71 15.57 17.30
CA ALA A 211 11.75 16.24 16.43
C ALA A 211 10.49 16.67 17.19
N ALA A 212 9.96 15.80 18.03
CA ALA A 212 8.80 16.12 18.86
C ALA A 212 9.06 17.27 19.84
N ALA A 213 10.27 17.36 20.42
CA ALA A 213 10.66 18.46 21.30
C ALA A 213 10.71 19.82 20.58
N HIS A 214 10.94 19.83 19.28
CA HIS A 214 10.88 21.03 18.43
C HIS A 214 9.48 21.32 17.87
N GLY A 215 8.47 20.48 18.18
CA GLY A 215 7.10 20.63 17.69
C GLY A 215 6.88 20.11 16.26
N ASP A 216 7.86 19.42 15.72
CA ASP A 216 7.83 18.78 14.41
C ASP A 216 6.80 17.64 14.37
N SER A 217 6.25 17.34 13.18
CA SER A 217 5.17 16.35 13.05
C SER A 217 5.35 15.35 11.90
N ASP A 218 6.13 15.68 10.88
CA ASP A 218 6.28 14.89 9.67
C ASP A 218 7.66 14.23 9.60
N PHE A 219 7.70 12.89 9.47
CA PHE A 219 8.95 12.15 9.48
C PHE A 219 9.84 12.44 8.26
N MET A 220 9.27 12.51 7.07
CA MET A 220 10.05 12.79 5.87
C MET A 220 10.64 14.20 5.89
N ARG A 221 9.81 15.21 6.15
CA ARG A 221 10.22 16.62 6.14
C ARG A 221 11.10 16.97 7.33
N ASP A 222 10.64 16.59 8.51
CA ASP A 222 11.22 17.10 9.75
C ASP A 222 12.32 16.20 10.30
N VAL A 223 12.39 14.93 9.89
CA VAL A 223 13.48 14.03 10.26
C VAL A 223 14.44 13.83 9.10
N LEU A 224 13.98 13.34 7.94
CA LEU A 224 14.89 12.98 6.86
C LEU A 224 15.52 14.21 6.21
N VAL A 225 14.70 15.17 5.73
CA VAL A 225 15.20 16.36 5.03
C VAL A 225 16.06 17.24 5.94
N LYS A 226 15.62 17.50 7.19
CA LYS A 226 16.38 18.34 8.13
C LYS A 226 17.70 17.73 8.59
N ASN A 227 17.86 16.42 8.47
CA ASN A 227 19.06 15.72 8.94
C ASN A 227 19.92 15.13 7.82
N VAL A 228 19.67 15.45 6.54
CA VAL A 228 20.41 14.90 5.42
C VAL A 228 21.91 15.16 5.52
N ASP A 229 22.32 16.35 5.99
CA ASP A 229 23.73 16.71 6.18
C ASP A 229 24.32 16.15 7.49
N LYS A 230 23.49 15.85 8.49
CA LYS A 230 23.91 15.44 9.84
C LYS A 230 23.99 13.92 9.99
N CYS A 231 23.25 13.17 9.19
CA CYS A 231 23.16 11.72 9.23
C CYS A 231 23.83 11.10 8.01
N ARG A 232 24.38 9.91 8.19
CA ARG A 232 24.83 9.08 7.06
C ARG A 232 23.61 8.36 6.48
N ILE A 233 22.98 8.99 5.48
CA ILE A 233 21.81 8.44 4.78
C ILE A 233 22.29 7.83 3.47
N TYR A 234 21.89 6.58 3.17
CA TYR A 234 22.18 5.88 1.92
C TYR A 234 20.92 5.45 1.22
N GLY A 235 20.97 5.41 -0.12
CA GLY A 235 19.91 4.86 -0.93
C GLY A 235 20.11 3.36 -1.18
N TRP A 236 19.04 2.57 -1.10
CA TRP A 236 19.01 1.20 -1.58
C TRP A 236 18.04 1.09 -2.75
N ARG A 237 18.55 0.67 -3.92
CA ARG A 237 17.76 0.63 -5.15
C ARG A 237 16.90 -0.61 -5.21
N TYR A 238 15.62 -0.41 -5.47
CA TYR A 238 14.67 -1.46 -5.82
C TYR A 238 14.37 -1.41 -7.33
N ASP A 239 14.57 -2.53 -8.02
CA ASP A 239 14.42 -2.63 -9.47
C ASP A 239 13.10 -3.25 -9.93
N GLY A 240 12.25 -3.72 -9.00
CA GLY A 240 10.94 -4.29 -9.31
C GLY A 240 9.85 -3.23 -9.55
N TYR A 241 8.67 -3.71 -9.86
CA TYR A 241 7.49 -2.85 -10.06
C TYR A 241 7.04 -2.21 -8.75
N VAL A 242 6.80 -0.91 -8.78
CA VAL A 242 6.29 -0.14 -7.64
C VAL A 242 4.92 0.44 -8.00
N ALA A 243 3.90 0.07 -7.25
CA ALA A 243 2.57 0.63 -7.37
C ALA A 243 2.32 1.65 -6.24
N ARG A 244 2.11 2.91 -6.61
CA ARG A 244 1.81 3.98 -5.66
C ARG A 244 0.33 4.30 -5.66
N LEU A 245 -0.30 4.23 -4.50
CA LEU A 245 -1.71 4.55 -4.31
C LEU A 245 -1.87 6.03 -3.94
N ASP A 246 -1.39 6.91 -4.81
CA ASP A 246 -1.35 8.35 -4.57
C ASP A 246 -2.68 9.04 -4.93
N SER A 247 -3.42 8.48 -5.87
CA SER A 247 -4.70 9.02 -6.36
C SER A 247 -5.60 7.90 -6.88
N VAL A 248 -6.84 8.26 -7.19
CA VAL A 248 -7.77 7.35 -7.91
C VAL A 248 -7.17 6.91 -9.26
N ASN A 249 -6.51 7.84 -9.94
CA ASN A 249 -5.91 7.55 -11.24
C ASN A 249 -4.75 6.56 -11.12
N THR A 250 -3.83 6.77 -10.17
CA THR A 250 -2.73 5.84 -9.93
C THR A 250 -3.23 4.49 -9.42
N PHE A 251 -4.25 4.47 -8.54
CA PHE A 251 -4.91 3.23 -8.13
C PHE A 251 -5.45 2.45 -9.33
N TYR A 252 -6.17 3.11 -10.23
CA TYR A 252 -6.71 2.51 -11.44
C TYR A 252 -5.60 2.00 -12.34
N LYS A 253 -4.62 2.84 -12.69
CA LYS A 253 -3.47 2.55 -13.54
C LYS A 253 -2.68 1.33 -13.05
N HIS A 254 -2.33 1.29 -11.76
CA HIS A 254 -1.55 0.19 -11.19
C HIS A 254 -2.34 -1.13 -11.08
N ASN A 255 -3.65 -1.08 -10.81
CA ASN A 255 -4.48 -2.28 -10.93
C ASN A 255 -4.52 -2.79 -12.37
N MET A 256 -4.82 -1.91 -13.34
CA MET A 256 -4.90 -2.30 -14.75
C MET A 256 -3.56 -2.81 -15.30
N ALA A 257 -2.43 -2.29 -14.80
CA ALA A 257 -1.10 -2.77 -15.16
C ALA A 257 -0.89 -4.25 -14.81
N LEU A 258 -1.61 -4.80 -13.83
CA LEU A 258 -1.56 -6.24 -13.51
C LEU A 258 -2.09 -7.15 -14.64
N LEU A 259 -2.79 -6.61 -15.60
CA LEU A 259 -3.20 -7.35 -16.80
C LEU A 259 -2.00 -7.65 -17.72
N ASP A 260 -0.92 -6.87 -17.63
CA ASP A 260 0.37 -7.20 -18.23
C ASP A 260 1.04 -8.38 -17.48
N GLY A 261 1.51 -9.36 -18.24
CA GLY A 261 2.12 -10.57 -17.70
C GLY A 261 3.43 -10.32 -16.96
N ALA A 262 4.24 -9.36 -17.41
CA ALA A 262 5.52 -9.03 -16.78
C ALA A 262 5.29 -8.35 -15.42
N VAL A 263 4.43 -7.34 -15.36
CA VAL A 263 4.05 -6.67 -14.11
C VAL A 263 3.44 -7.66 -13.12
N ARG A 264 2.52 -8.50 -13.59
CA ARG A 264 1.88 -9.51 -12.74
C ARG A 264 2.88 -10.53 -12.18
N SER A 265 3.84 -10.98 -13.01
CA SER A 265 4.86 -11.95 -12.58
C SER A 265 5.83 -11.37 -11.57
N ASP A 266 6.13 -10.07 -11.64
CA ASP A 266 6.95 -9.36 -10.67
C ASP A 266 6.19 -9.17 -9.34
N MET A 267 4.98 -8.63 -9.41
CA MET A 267 4.15 -8.37 -8.22
C MET A 267 3.71 -9.64 -7.48
N PHE A 268 3.57 -10.76 -8.18
CA PHE A 268 3.17 -12.05 -7.60
C PHE A 268 4.26 -13.11 -7.83
N ASN A 269 5.49 -12.77 -7.49
CA ASN A 269 6.63 -13.65 -7.62
C ASN A 269 6.49 -14.90 -6.73
N PRO A 270 6.52 -16.13 -7.27
CA PRO A 270 6.39 -17.34 -6.46
C PRO A 270 7.47 -17.52 -5.39
N LYS A 271 8.64 -16.88 -5.54
CA LYS A 271 9.72 -16.92 -4.55
C LYS A 271 9.40 -16.08 -3.31
N HIS A 272 8.56 -15.07 -3.46
CA HIS A 272 8.12 -14.15 -2.41
C HIS A 272 6.59 -14.06 -2.45
N PRO A 273 5.86 -15.11 -2.00
CA PRO A 273 4.41 -15.19 -2.12
C PRO A 273 3.72 -14.10 -1.30
N ILE A 274 2.68 -13.51 -1.88
CA ILE A 274 1.83 -12.56 -1.17
C ILE A 274 0.72 -13.32 -0.44
N TYR A 275 0.76 -13.24 0.87
CA TYR A 275 -0.28 -13.82 1.74
C TYR A 275 -1.45 -12.85 1.89
N THR A 276 -2.64 -13.37 2.09
CA THR A 276 -3.85 -12.59 2.31
C THR A 276 -4.87 -13.40 3.09
N LYS A 277 -5.87 -12.71 3.65
CA LYS A 277 -6.98 -13.38 4.33
C LYS A 277 -7.70 -14.36 3.40
N VAL A 278 -7.71 -15.63 3.77
CA VAL A 278 -8.42 -16.66 3.02
C VAL A 278 -9.93 -16.44 3.18
N LYS A 279 -10.65 -16.51 2.07
CA LYS A 279 -12.11 -16.57 2.02
C LYS A 279 -12.47 -17.77 1.15
N ASP A 280 -13.30 -18.63 1.69
CA ASP A 280 -13.78 -19.81 0.99
C ASP A 280 -14.92 -19.37 0.06
N GLU A 281 -14.61 -19.28 -1.22
CA GLU A 281 -15.56 -18.97 -2.28
C GLU A 281 -15.51 -20.08 -3.34
N VAL A 282 -16.61 -20.25 -4.05
CA VAL A 282 -16.67 -21.20 -5.18
C VAL A 282 -15.87 -20.66 -6.38
N PRO A 283 -15.39 -21.52 -7.29
CA PRO A 283 -14.78 -21.05 -8.53
C PRO A 283 -15.71 -20.14 -9.34
N ALA A 284 -15.11 -19.23 -10.14
CA ALA A 284 -15.85 -18.37 -11.03
C ALA A 284 -16.66 -19.20 -12.05
N LYS A 285 -17.91 -18.81 -12.31
CA LYS A 285 -18.85 -19.49 -13.19
C LYS A 285 -19.17 -18.65 -14.42
N TYR A 286 -19.02 -19.23 -15.61
CA TYR A 286 -19.42 -18.64 -16.89
C TYR A 286 -20.70 -19.28 -17.37
N ILE A 287 -21.74 -18.51 -17.71
CA ILE A 287 -23.06 -18.98 -18.06
C ILE A 287 -23.43 -18.47 -19.45
N GLY A 288 -23.96 -19.34 -20.29
CA GLY A 288 -24.45 -19.01 -21.63
C GLY A 288 -23.33 -18.45 -22.52
N SER A 289 -23.45 -17.20 -22.94
CA SER A 289 -22.46 -16.48 -23.76
C SER A 289 -21.45 -15.68 -22.92
N GLY A 290 -21.39 -15.90 -21.62
CA GLY A 290 -20.48 -15.19 -20.72
C GLY A 290 -19.02 -15.41 -21.09
N THR A 291 -18.28 -14.32 -21.25
CA THR A 291 -16.86 -14.34 -21.66
C THR A 291 -16.03 -13.34 -20.88
N ALA A 292 -14.77 -13.66 -20.66
CA ALA A 292 -13.76 -12.73 -20.15
C ALA A 292 -12.52 -12.79 -21.02
N VAL A 293 -12.07 -11.63 -21.51
CA VAL A 293 -10.90 -11.48 -22.38
C VAL A 293 -9.92 -10.51 -21.71
N ASN A 294 -8.65 -10.90 -21.64
CA ASN A 294 -7.59 -10.12 -21.00
C ASN A 294 -8.02 -9.54 -19.64
N SER A 295 -8.59 -10.37 -18.78
CA SER A 295 -9.21 -9.93 -17.52
C SER A 295 -8.81 -10.83 -16.36
N MET A 296 -8.74 -10.26 -15.16
CA MET A 296 -8.57 -11.00 -13.92
C MET A 296 -9.95 -11.20 -13.28
N VAL A 297 -10.34 -12.45 -13.07
CA VAL A 297 -11.65 -12.80 -12.49
C VAL A 297 -11.41 -13.62 -11.23
N ALA A 298 -11.80 -13.08 -10.07
CA ALA A 298 -11.64 -13.76 -8.80
C ALA A 298 -12.75 -14.81 -8.54
N ASP A 299 -12.58 -15.55 -7.45
CA ASP A 299 -13.49 -16.61 -7.01
C ASP A 299 -14.92 -16.06 -6.78
N GLY A 300 -15.93 -16.93 -6.93
CA GLY A 300 -17.33 -16.60 -6.68
C GLY A 300 -17.99 -15.71 -7.75
N CYS A 301 -17.26 -15.27 -8.78
CA CYS A 301 -17.84 -14.48 -9.86
C CYS A 301 -18.81 -15.27 -10.72
N ILE A 302 -19.89 -14.61 -11.17
CA ILE A 302 -20.85 -15.15 -12.14
C ILE A 302 -20.83 -14.26 -13.37
N ILE A 303 -20.46 -14.82 -14.51
CA ILE A 303 -20.29 -14.09 -15.76
C ILE A 303 -21.29 -14.60 -16.79
N GLU A 304 -22.32 -13.81 -17.09
CA GLU A 304 -23.32 -14.05 -18.15
C GLU A 304 -23.15 -13.08 -19.32
N GLY A 305 -22.46 -11.96 -19.08
CA GLY A 305 -22.15 -10.91 -20.05
C GLY A 305 -20.72 -11.01 -20.56
N ARG A 306 -20.22 -9.90 -21.09
CA ARG A 306 -18.87 -9.77 -21.67
C ARG A 306 -17.98 -8.90 -20.77
N VAL A 307 -16.80 -9.41 -20.44
CA VAL A 307 -15.79 -8.71 -19.65
C VAL A 307 -14.52 -8.59 -20.49
N GLU A 308 -13.98 -7.37 -20.62
CA GLU A 308 -12.76 -7.09 -21.38
C GLU A 308 -11.83 -6.17 -20.61
N ASN A 309 -10.53 -6.46 -20.62
CA ASN A 309 -9.49 -5.63 -19.98
C ASN A 309 -9.92 -5.16 -18.59
N SER A 310 -10.43 -6.06 -17.74
CA SER A 310 -11.06 -5.67 -16.48
C SER A 310 -10.62 -6.56 -15.33
N ILE A 311 -10.76 -6.02 -14.11
CA ILE A 311 -10.45 -6.76 -12.89
C ILE A 311 -11.72 -6.90 -12.06
N LEU A 312 -12.16 -8.13 -11.86
CA LEU A 312 -13.32 -8.48 -11.05
C LEU A 312 -12.86 -9.15 -9.77
N PHE A 313 -13.19 -8.55 -8.65
CA PHE A 313 -12.98 -9.11 -7.33
C PHE A 313 -14.04 -10.16 -7.01
N ARG A 314 -13.95 -10.80 -5.85
CA ARG A 314 -14.79 -11.92 -5.44
C ARG A 314 -16.29 -11.60 -5.52
N GLY A 315 -17.06 -12.60 -6.00
CA GLY A 315 -18.51 -12.53 -5.97
C GLY A 315 -19.14 -11.46 -6.86
N VAL A 316 -18.44 -10.98 -7.88
CA VAL A 316 -19.00 -10.04 -8.85
C VAL A 316 -19.94 -10.79 -9.80
N HIS A 317 -21.13 -10.22 -10.03
CA HIS A 317 -22.12 -10.75 -10.98
C HIS A 317 -22.27 -9.81 -12.17
N VAL A 318 -21.95 -10.31 -13.35
CA VAL A 318 -22.13 -9.63 -14.64
C VAL A 318 -23.27 -10.29 -15.38
N CYS A 319 -24.45 -9.65 -15.40
CA CYS A 319 -25.67 -10.20 -15.97
C CYS A 319 -25.65 -10.26 -17.49
N ARG A 320 -26.64 -10.96 -18.05
CA ARG A 320 -26.80 -11.19 -19.50
C ARG A 320 -26.81 -9.88 -20.28
N GLY A 321 -26.07 -9.85 -21.37
CA GLY A 321 -25.97 -8.67 -22.25
C GLY A 321 -25.19 -7.50 -21.68
N ALA A 322 -24.75 -7.56 -20.42
CA ALA A 322 -23.88 -6.56 -19.84
C ALA A 322 -22.47 -6.61 -20.46
N VAL A 323 -21.85 -5.44 -20.62
CA VAL A 323 -20.49 -5.27 -21.12
C VAL A 323 -19.69 -4.46 -20.13
N VAL A 324 -18.61 -5.06 -19.62
CA VAL A 324 -17.68 -4.43 -18.69
C VAL A 324 -16.32 -4.32 -19.39
N LYS A 325 -15.87 -3.10 -19.61
CA LYS A 325 -14.62 -2.85 -20.33
C LYS A 325 -13.73 -1.88 -19.55
N ASP A 326 -12.42 -2.14 -19.55
CA ASP A 326 -11.43 -1.26 -18.93
C ASP A 326 -11.86 -0.81 -17.51
N SER A 327 -12.36 -1.74 -16.70
CA SER A 327 -13.02 -1.40 -15.43
C SER A 327 -12.57 -2.31 -14.29
N ILE A 328 -12.74 -1.80 -13.07
CA ILE A 328 -12.45 -2.53 -11.84
C ILE A 328 -13.74 -2.65 -11.06
N SER A 329 -14.20 -3.88 -10.78
CA SER A 329 -15.34 -4.10 -9.88
C SER A 329 -14.86 -4.80 -8.61
N MET A 330 -14.99 -4.14 -7.47
CA MET A 330 -14.65 -4.72 -6.18
C MET A 330 -15.72 -5.73 -5.73
N GLU A 331 -15.45 -6.35 -4.58
CA GLU A 331 -16.18 -7.47 -3.99
C GLU A 331 -17.71 -7.25 -3.96
N ALA A 332 -18.47 -8.30 -4.37
CA ALA A 332 -19.92 -8.31 -4.40
C ALA A 332 -20.55 -7.20 -5.28
N GLY A 333 -19.89 -6.81 -6.37
CA GLY A 333 -20.44 -5.91 -7.37
C GLY A 333 -21.53 -6.60 -8.21
N TYR A 334 -22.62 -5.90 -8.50
CA TYR A 334 -23.69 -6.38 -9.37
C TYR A 334 -23.86 -5.48 -10.59
N ILE A 335 -23.75 -6.02 -11.78
CA ILE A 335 -23.90 -5.29 -13.05
C ILE A 335 -25.11 -5.86 -13.79
N GLY A 336 -26.19 -5.06 -13.80
CA GLY A 336 -27.49 -5.42 -14.33
C GLY A 336 -27.50 -5.69 -15.84
N GLU A 337 -28.58 -6.34 -16.30
CA GLU A 337 -28.73 -6.76 -17.70
C GLU A 337 -28.60 -5.59 -18.68
N ASN A 338 -27.93 -5.85 -19.82
CA ASN A 338 -27.76 -4.90 -20.91
C ASN A 338 -27.06 -3.59 -20.53
N SER A 339 -26.38 -3.54 -19.36
CA SER A 339 -25.61 -2.38 -18.90
C SER A 339 -24.25 -2.33 -19.60
N ARG A 340 -23.68 -1.13 -19.70
CA ARG A 340 -22.35 -0.91 -20.27
C ARG A 340 -21.51 -0.08 -19.31
N LEU A 341 -20.33 -0.58 -18.97
CA LEU A 341 -19.36 0.06 -18.11
C LEU A 341 -18.03 0.21 -18.84
N SER A 342 -17.46 1.40 -18.82
CA SER A 342 -16.12 1.67 -19.39
C SER A 342 -15.35 2.64 -18.51
N ASN A 343 -14.13 2.29 -18.13
CA ASN A 343 -13.26 3.08 -17.23
C ASN A 343 -13.96 3.41 -15.88
N ILE A 344 -14.58 2.42 -15.27
CA ILE A 344 -15.31 2.53 -14.01
C ILE A 344 -14.58 1.78 -12.91
N VAL A 345 -14.50 2.39 -11.74
CA VAL A 345 -14.09 1.74 -10.49
C VAL A 345 -15.33 1.60 -9.60
N MET A 346 -15.85 0.38 -9.49
CA MET A 346 -16.94 0.05 -8.57
C MET A 346 -16.36 -0.39 -7.23
N ASP A 347 -16.68 0.33 -6.16
CA ASP A 347 -16.32 -0.10 -4.81
C ASP A 347 -17.21 -1.27 -4.37
N LYS A 348 -16.98 -1.83 -3.17
CA LYS A 348 -17.65 -3.02 -2.65
C LYS A 348 -19.17 -2.87 -2.58
N GLY A 349 -19.89 -3.91 -3.03
CA GLY A 349 -21.34 -3.98 -2.93
C GLY A 349 -22.09 -2.94 -3.74
N VAL A 350 -21.48 -2.41 -4.80
CA VAL A 350 -22.14 -1.50 -5.74
C VAL A 350 -23.06 -2.30 -6.66
N SER A 351 -24.29 -1.78 -6.88
CA SER A 351 -25.26 -2.35 -7.80
C SER A 351 -25.54 -1.37 -8.93
N VAL A 352 -25.26 -1.79 -10.17
CA VAL A 352 -25.67 -1.08 -11.38
C VAL A 352 -26.97 -1.71 -11.89
N LEU A 353 -28.02 -0.88 -12.03
CA LEU A 353 -29.33 -1.33 -12.51
C LEU A 353 -29.28 -1.69 -14.01
N ASN A 354 -30.31 -2.41 -14.49
CA ASN A 354 -30.41 -2.82 -15.87
C ASN A 354 -30.38 -1.65 -16.86
N GLY A 355 -29.72 -1.84 -18.00
CA GLY A 355 -29.71 -0.89 -19.10
C GLY A 355 -28.89 0.40 -18.86
N ARG A 356 -28.10 0.46 -17.81
CA ARG A 356 -27.26 1.64 -17.51
C ARG A 356 -26.05 1.71 -18.43
N ASN A 357 -25.68 2.92 -18.80
CA ASN A 357 -24.48 3.19 -19.58
C ASN A 357 -23.60 4.20 -18.81
N LEU A 358 -22.47 3.73 -18.28
CA LEU A 358 -21.57 4.49 -17.43
C LEU A 358 -20.19 4.51 -18.09
N SER A 359 -19.63 5.68 -18.31
CA SER A 359 -18.32 5.85 -18.95
C SER A 359 -17.48 6.89 -18.22
N GLY A 360 -16.29 6.50 -17.84
CA GLY A 360 -15.21 7.39 -17.44
C GLY A 360 -14.20 7.57 -18.59
N HIS A 361 -13.01 8.04 -18.24
CA HIS A 361 -11.86 8.15 -19.12
C HIS A 361 -10.66 7.46 -18.47
N GLU A 362 -9.71 6.97 -19.26
CA GLU A 362 -8.50 6.31 -18.74
C GLU A 362 -7.72 7.20 -17.76
N SER A 363 -7.58 8.49 -18.07
CA SER A 363 -6.93 9.48 -17.19
C SER A 363 -7.85 10.03 -16.10
N TYR A 364 -9.14 9.67 -16.10
CA TYR A 364 -10.11 10.10 -15.09
C TYR A 364 -11.22 9.05 -14.92
N PRO A 365 -10.90 7.91 -14.29
CA PRO A 365 -11.90 6.87 -14.04
C PRO A 365 -12.98 7.37 -13.09
N VAL A 366 -14.21 6.96 -13.33
CA VAL A 366 -15.34 7.28 -12.45
C VAL A 366 -15.44 6.26 -11.35
N ILE A 367 -15.52 6.74 -10.10
CA ILE A 367 -15.73 5.86 -8.94
C ILE A 367 -17.21 5.80 -8.58
N LEU A 368 -17.70 4.58 -8.38
CA LEU A 368 -18.99 4.32 -7.75
C LEU A 368 -18.74 3.94 -6.28
N ARG A 369 -19.32 4.73 -5.37
CA ARG A 369 -19.11 4.62 -3.94
C ARG A 369 -19.63 3.30 -3.38
N LYS A 370 -18.96 2.75 -2.37
CA LYS A 370 -19.32 1.53 -1.64
C LYS A 370 -20.81 1.50 -1.30
N GLY A 371 -21.48 0.39 -1.68
CA GLY A 371 -22.89 0.12 -1.39
C GLY A 371 -23.87 1.00 -2.14
N SER A 372 -23.43 1.78 -3.14
CA SER A 372 -24.36 2.61 -3.94
C SER A 372 -25.14 1.77 -4.96
N THR A 373 -26.31 2.25 -5.33
CA THR A 373 -27.11 1.74 -6.45
C THR A 373 -27.25 2.83 -7.50
N VAL A 374 -26.95 2.52 -8.76
CA VAL A 374 -26.90 3.47 -9.88
C VAL A 374 -27.83 3.03 -11.01
#